data_c9872a86f262bf573b936f60c50176ba
#
_entry.id   c9872a86f262bf573b936f60c50176ba
#
_cell.length_a   1.000
_cell.length_b   1.000
_cell.length_c   1.000
_cell.angle_alpha   90.00
_cell.angle_beta   90.00
_cell.angle_gamma   90.00
#
_symmetry.space_group_name_H-M   'P 1'
#
loop_
_entity.id
_entity.type
_entity.pdbx_description
1 polymer ?
#
loop_
_entity_poly.entity_id
_entity_poly.type
_entity_poly.pdbx_seq_one_letter_code
_entity_poly.pdbx_strand_id
1 'polypeptide(L)'
;YRKGASVIRMLHSVLGEEVFKKGIRTYMQTYKYNNACTQDLWNSLKSVSCVDVATLMDCWVNNVGFPIIKVSLTTRIGGDPVLVVSQERFSAAHKCNDGLLWRVPISVCVQAIRQEDGAVTQVTLPTVILAERSLELSLPSGLKFSLKPSERCFVKMNPGFVSYYRTEYSRELSLCLEKGIADQS
;
A
#
# COMPACT_ATOMS: atom_id res chain seq x y z
N TYR A 1 11.10 -17.56 -5.05
CA TYR A 1 12.07 -16.47 -5.13
C TYR A 1 11.41 -15.14 -5.46
N ARG A 2 10.58 -15.04 -6.52
CA ARG A 2 9.96 -13.76 -6.94
C ARG A 2 9.03 -13.18 -5.89
N LYS A 3 8.14 -13.99 -5.31
CA LYS A 3 7.27 -13.56 -4.21
C LYS A 3 8.12 -13.12 -3.01
N GLY A 4 9.10 -13.94 -2.60
CA GLY A 4 9.97 -13.61 -1.47
C GLY A 4 10.70 -12.29 -1.63
N ALA A 5 11.32 -12.03 -2.79
CA ALA A 5 12.00 -10.78 -3.08
C ALA A 5 11.04 -9.57 -3.02
N SER A 6 9.83 -9.72 -3.59
CA SER A 6 8.82 -8.65 -3.56
C SER A 6 8.32 -8.35 -2.15
N VAL A 7 8.12 -9.38 -1.33
CA VAL A 7 7.67 -9.23 0.05
C VAL A 7 8.76 -8.61 0.94
N ILE A 8 10.04 -8.98 0.73
CA ILE A 8 11.15 -8.34 1.43
C ILE A 8 11.33 -6.88 0.99
N ARG A 9 11.16 -6.57 -0.30
CA ARG A 9 11.16 -5.18 -0.78
C ARG A 9 10.04 -4.35 -0.15
N MET A 10 8.85 -4.92 0.00
CA MET A 10 7.73 -4.30 0.69
C MET A 10 8.07 -4.01 2.16
N LEU A 11 8.63 -4.98 2.88
CA LEU A 11 9.08 -4.82 4.26
C LEU A 11 10.16 -3.73 4.39
N HIS A 12 11.14 -3.72 3.48
CA HIS A 12 12.16 -2.69 3.42
C HIS A 12 11.54 -1.28 3.29
N SER A 13 10.53 -1.13 2.43
CA SER A 13 9.83 0.15 2.27
C SER A 13 9.06 0.59 3.53
N VAL A 14 8.45 -0.36 4.25
CA VAL A 14 7.73 -0.07 5.51
C VAL A 14 8.68 0.37 6.62
N LEU A 15 9.83 -0.29 6.74
CA LEU A 15 10.82 0.00 7.79
C LEU A 15 11.69 1.24 7.47
N GLY A 16 11.86 1.52 6.18
CA GLY A 16 12.84 2.48 5.70
C GLY A 16 14.26 1.91 5.66
N GLU A 17 15.12 2.53 4.85
CA GLU A 17 16.44 2.01 4.49
C GLU A 17 17.36 1.84 5.72
N GLU A 18 17.45 2.85 6.58
CA GLU A 18 18.38 2.84 7.71
C GLU A 18 18.00 1.79 8.78
N VAL A 19 16.70 1.70 9.09
CA VAL A 19 16.18 0.72 10.06
C VAL A 19 16.36 -0.70 9.51
N PHE A 20 16.04 -0.91 8.25
CA PHE A 20 16.22 -2.21 7.59
C PHE A 20 17.69 -2.64 7.58
N LYS A 21 18.62 -1.76 7.17
CA LYS A 21 20.06 -2.03 7.19
C LYS A 21 20.57 -2.36 8.60
N LYS A 22 20.12 -1.60 9.61
CA LYS A 22 20.48 -1.86 11.01
C LYS A 22 20.00 -3.22 11.47
N GLY A 23 18.75 -3.60 11.16
CA GLY A 23 18.19 -4.90 11.49
C GLY A 23 18.92 -6.06 10.83
N ILE A 24 19.28 -5.93 9.55
CA ILE A 24 20.07 -6.94 8.83
C ILE A 24 21.47 -7.07 9.45
N ARG A 25 22.12 -5.97 9.81
CA ARG A 25 23.43 -6.03 10.51
C ARG A 25 23.31 -6.76 11.84
N THR A 26 22.28 -6.45 12.64
CA THR A 26 22.01 -7.14 13.92
C THR A 26 21.83 -8.63 13.69
N TYR A 27 21.01 -9.02 12.71
CA TYR A 27 20.79 -10.42 12.33
C TYR A 27 22.10 -11.13 11.97
N MET A 28 22.89 -10.55 11.07
CA MET A 28 24.16 -11.11 10.63
C MET A 28 25.19 -11.25 11.75
N GLN A 29 25.23 -10.28 12.69
CA GLN A 29 26.13 -10.35 13.84
C GLN A 29 25.72 -11.41 14.85
N THR A 30 24.41 -11.53 15.13
CA THR A 30 23.87 -12.47 16.13
C THR A 30 24.01 -13.92 15.68
N TYR A 31 23.73 -14.19 14.40
CA TYR A 31 23.69 -15.56 13.85
C TYR A 31 24.92 -15.92 13.01
N LYS A 32 25.97 -15.15 13.13
CA LYS A 32 27.26 -15.37 12.45
C LYS A 32 27.76 -16.80 12.68
N TYR A 33 28.02 -17.51 11.58
CA TYR A 33 28.47 -18.91 11.57
C TYR A 33 27.53 -19.93 12.23
N ASN A 34 26.30 -19.57 12.50
CA ASN A 34 25.26 -20.42 13.05
C ASN A 34 24.07 -20.58 12.08
N ASN A 35 23.23 -21.56 12.35
CA ASN A 35 21.95 -21.68 11.67
C ASN A 35 20.97 -20.63 12.21
N ALA A 36 20.07 -20.19 11.34
CA ALA A 36 19.00 -19.25 11.71
C ALA A 36 17.70 -19.65 11.01
N CYS A 37 16.58 -19.27 11.61
CA CYS A 37 15.25 -19.43 11.04
C CYS A 37 14.63 -18.07 10.67
N THR A 38 13.49 -18.13 10.00
CA THR A 38 12.77 -16.91 9.58
C THR A 38 12.40 -15.99 10.77
N GLN A 39 12.03 -16.58 11.91
CA GLN A 39 11.68 -15.82 13.10
C GLN A 39 12.86 -15.01 13.66
N ASP A 40 14.07 -15.51 13.52
CA ASP A 40 15.29 -14.82 13.97
C ASP A 40 15.53 -13.54 13.17
N LEU A 41 15.21 -13.56 11.88
CA LEU A 41 15.24 -12.35 11.05
C LEU A 41 14.18 -11.34 11.50
N TRP A 42 12.94 -11.80 11.75
CA TRP A 42 11.87 -10.91 12.23
C TRP A 42 12.20 -10.29 13.59
N ASN A 43 12.73 -11.07 14.51
CA ASN A 43 13.16 -10.59 15.81
C ASN A 43 14.28 -9.54 15.70
N SER A 44 15.24 -9.77 14.83
CA SER A 44 16.35 -8.82 14.61
C SER A 44 15.87 -7.50 14.00
N LEU A 45 14.93 -7.51 13.07
CA LEU A 45 14.31 -6.33 12.50
C LEU A 45 13.41 -5.60 13.52
N LYS A 46 12.63 -6.35 14.31
CA LYS A 46 11.80 -5.81 15.39
C LYS A 46 12.62 -5.11 16.48
N SER A 47 13.80 -5.65 16.81
CA SER A 47 14.66 -5.06 17.87
C SER A 47 15.14 -3.64 17.57
N VAL A 48 15.10 -3.21 16.32
CA VAL A 48 15.56 -1.89 15.85
C VAL A 48 14.44 -1.02 15.27
N SER A 49 13.19 -1.49 15.30
CA SER A 49 12.03 -0.79 14.74
C SER A 49 10.86 -0.79 15.73
N CYS A 50 9.91 0.15 15.53
CA CYS A 50 8.63 0.15 16.26
C CYS A 50 7.57 -0.75 15.60
N VAL A 51 7.91 -1.41 14.47
CA VAL A 51 6.98 -2.24 13.70
C VAL A 51 7.01 -3.66 14.22
N ASP A 52 5.85 -4.26 14.45
CA ASP A 52 5.75 -5.70 14.72
C ASP A 52 5.89 -6.48 13.40
N VAL A 53 7.16 -6.70 13.02
CA VAL A 53 7.54 -7.34 11.75
C VAL A 53 6.99 -8.76 11.65
N ALA A 54 6.99 -9.52 12.72
CA ALA A 54 6.48 -10.89 12.72
C ALA A 54 4.99 -10.92 12.37
N THR A 55 4.17 -10.11 13.03
CA THR A 55 2.73 -10.00 12.77
C THR A 55 2.45 -9.46 11.37
N LEU A 56 3.24 -8.50 10.88
CA LEU A 56 3.10 -7.97 9.52
C LEU A 56 3.39 -9.04 8.47
N MET A 57 4.43 -9.85 8.68
CA MET A 57 4.95 -10.79 7.68
C MET A 57 4.26 -12.14 7.69
N ASP A 58 3.62 -12.53 8.79
CA ASP A 58 2.99 -13.85 8.96
C ASP A 58 2.05 -14.21 7.81
N CYS A 59 1.12 -13.31 7.47
CA CYS A 59 0.17 -13.53 6.38
C CYS A 59 0.82 -13.62 4.98
N TRP A 60 2.00 -13.02 4.79
CA TRP A 60 2.72 -13.06 3.51
C TRP A 60 3.52 -14.33 3.31
N VAL A 61 4.01 -14.91 4.40
CA VAL A 61 4.84 -16.13 4.39
C VAL A 61 3.95 -17.38 4.43
N ASN A 62 2.92 -17.38 5.26
CA ASN A 62 2.11 -18.56 5.53
C ASN A 62 0.88 -18.71 4.62
N ASN A 63 0.40 -17.61 4.00
CA ASN A 63 -0.75 -17.67 3.09
C ASN A 63 -0.33 -17.82 1.63
N VAL A 64 -1.06 -18.69 0.93
CA VAL A 64 -0.92 -18.86 -0.54
C VAL A 64 -1.68 -17.76 -1.25
N GLY A 65 -1.08 -17.18 -2.29
CA GLY A 65 -1.69 -16.13 -3.11
C GLY A 65 -1.25 -14.73 -2.71
N PHE A 66 -2.06 -13.76 -3.08
CA PHE A 66 -1.84 -12.34 -2.81
C PHE A 66 -3.18 -11.58 -2.88
N PRO A 67 -3.29 -10.38 -2.28
CA PRO A 67 -4.53 -9.61 -2.32
C PRO A 67 -4.69 -8.80 -3.60
N ILE A 68 -5.94 -8.62 -4.01
CA ILE A 68 -6.39 -7.52 -4.86
C ILE A 68 -6.87 -6.40 -3.93
N ILE A 69 -6.43 -5.21 -4.21
CA ILE A 69 -6.88 -3.99 -3.52
C ILE A 69 -7.85 -3.25 -4.42
N LYS A 70 -9.12 -3.24 -4.03
CA LYS A 70 -10.17 -2.48 -4.72
C LYS A 70 -10.24 -1.08 -4.17
N VAL A 71 -10.35 -0.11 -5.06
CA VAL A 71 -10.36 1.31 -4.70
C VAL A 71 -11.52 2.01 -5.37
N SER A 72 -12.30 2.72 -4.56
CA SER A 72 -13.37 3.59 -5.01
C SER A 72 -13.35 4.92 -4.25
N LEU A 73 -13.94 5.94 -4.83
CA LEU A 73 -14.15 7.21 -4.18
C LEU A 73 -15.62 7.30 -3.74
N THR A 74 -15.83 7.74 -2.52
CA THR A 74 -17.17 8.05 -1.98
C THR A 74 -17.16 9.40 -1.30
N THR A 75 -18.32 9.91 -0.95
CA THR A 75 -18.46 11.18 -0.23
C THR A 75 -19.12 10.90 1.11
N ARG A 76 -18.51 11.35 2.20
CA ARG A 76 -19.13 11.28 3.53
C ARG A 76 -20.32 12.22 3.65
N ILE A 77 -21.18 11.94 4.63
CA ILE A 77 -22.19 12.91 5.08
C ILE A 77 -21.45 14.17 5.56
N GLY A 78 -21.60 15.27 4.84
CA GLY A 78 -20.81 16.50 5.07
C GLY A 78 -19.98 16.96 3.86
N GLY A 79 -19.87 16.13 2.82
CA GLY A 79 -19.33 16.53 1.51
C GLY A 79 -17.85 16.19 1.27
N ASP A 80 -17.12 15.66 2.26
CA ASP A 80 -15.71 15.34 2.09
C ASP A 80 -15.50 14.04 1.29
N PRO A 81 -14.66 14.06 0.25
CA PRO A 81 -14.33 12.86 -0.53
C PRO A 81 -13.41 11.93 0.27
N VAL A 82 -13.70 10.63 0.20
CA VAL A 82 -12.98 9.57 0.91
C VAL A 82 -12.68 8.43 -0.06
N LEU A 83 -11.46 7.93 -0.02
CA LEU A 83 -11.10 6.70 -0.71
C LEU A 83 -11.49 5.49 0.16
N VAL A 84 -12.35 4.65 -0.37
CA VAL A 84 -12.64 3.35 0.23
C VAL A 84 -11.71 2.33 -0.41
N VAL A 85 -10.89 1.71 0.43
CA VAL A 85 -9.91 0.71 0.02
C VAL A 85 -10.30 -0.62 0.66
N SER A 86 -10.46 -1.67 -0.14
CA SER A 86 -10.80 -3.00 0.38
C SER A 86 -9.89 -4.06 -0.21
N GLN A 87 -9.74 -5.18 0.50
CA GLN A 87 -8.95 -6.30 0.05
C GLN A 87 -9.77 -7.57 -0.15
N GLU A 88 -9.41 -8.31 -1.17
CA GLU A 88 -9.86 -9.69 -1.37
C GLU A 88 -8.71 -10.53 -1.93
N ARG A 89 -8.76 -11.85 -1.72
CA ARG A 89 -7.75 -12.76 -2.28
C ARG A 89 -7.92 -12.86 -3.80
N PHE A 90 -6.81 -12.74 -4.53
CA PHE A 90 -6.80 -13.04 -5.96
C PHE A 90 -7.10 -14.52 -6.21
N SER A 91 -8.06 -14.81 -7.07
CA SER A 91 -8.37 -16.14 -7.57
C SER A 91 -8.59 -16.08 -9.07
N ALA A 92 -7.89 -16.94 -9.82
CA ALA A 92 -8.07 -17.06 -11.26
C ALA A 92 -9.36 -17.83 -11.64
N ALA A 93 -9.94 -18.58 -10.69
CA ALA A 93 -11.05 -19.51 -10.92
C ALA A 93 -12.41 -19.03 -10.38
N HIS A 94 -12.58 -17.75 -10.06
CA HIS A 94 -13.75 -17.12 -9.42
C HIS A 94 -13.57 -16.79 -7.93
N LYS A 95 -14.53 -15.99 -7.39
CA LYS A 95 -14.51 -15.43 -6.03
C LYS A 95 -14.12 -16.44 -4.96
N CYS A 96 -12.94 -16.33 -4.44
CA CYS A 96 -12.51 -17.07 -3.26
C CYS A 96 -12.96 -16.27 -2.03
N ASN A 97 -14.00 -16.72 -1.35
CA ASN A 97 -14.46 -16.08 -0.11
C ASN A 97 -13.99 -16.91 1.09
N ASP A 98 -12.68 -17.16 1.17
CA ASP A 98 -12.06 -17.96 2.23
C ASP A 98 -11.74 -17.15 3.51
N GLY A 99 -12.11 -15.87 3.52
CA GLY A 99 -11.89 -14.99 4.67
C GLY A 99 -10.44 -14.58 4.91
N LEU A 100 -9.48 -15.02 4.08
CA LEU A 100 -8.08 -14.66 4.23
C LEU A 100 -7.87 -13.16 4.05
N LEU A 101 -7.14 -12.58 4.99
CA LEU A 101 -6.74 -11.18 4.97
C LEU A 101 -5.22 -11.07 5.08
N TRP A 102 -4.69 -10.05 4.42
CA TRP A 102 -3.29 -9.66 4.54
C TRP A 102 -3.16 -8.35 5.32
N ARG A 103 -2.02 -8.14 5.91
CA ARG A 103 -1.61 -6.84 6.43
C ARG A 103 -0.89 -6.10 5.31
N VAL A 104 -1.64 -5.31 4.55
CA VAL A 104 -1.15 -4.69 3.30
C VAL A 104 -0.70 -3.26 3.57
N PRO A 105 0.57 -2.92 3.35
CA PRO A 105 1.00 -1.54 3.35
C PRO A 105 0.40 -0.80 2.14
N ILE A 106 -0.50 0.13 2.41
CA ILE A 106 -1.19 0.95 1.43
C ILE A 106 -0.49 2.30 1.34
N SER A 107 0.08 2.60 0.21
CA SER A 107 0.59 3.91 -0.17
C SER A 107 -0.22 4.46 -1.34
N VAL A 108 -0.55 5.73 -1.27
CA VAL A 108 -1.42 6.41 -2.24
C VAL A 108 -0.79 7.73 -2.63
N CYS A 109 -0.71 7.96 -3.92
CA CYS A 109 -0.39 9.28 -4.48
C CYS A 109 -1.66 9.86 -5.08
N VAL A 110 -2.01 11.07 -4.70
CA VAL A 110 -3.20 11.80 -5.15
C VAL A 110 -2.75 13.05 -5.87
N GLN A 111 -3.24 13.24 -7.09
CA GLN A 111 -3.17 14.52 -7.79
C GLN A 111 -4.55 15.19 -7.70
N ALA A 112 -4.56 16.42 -7.21
CA ALA A 112 -5.80 17.17 -6.97
C ALA A 112 -5.57 18.68 -7.18
N ILE A 113 -6.65 19.45 -7.15
CA ILE A 113 -6.62 20.90 -7.31
C ILE A 113 -6.58 21.52 -5.91
N ARG A 114 -5.61 22.39 -5.68
CA ARG A 114 -5.54 23.18 -4.45
C ARG A 114 -6.66 24.23 -4.43
N GLN A 115 -7.37 24.32 -3.32
CA GLN A 115 -8.53 25.23 -3.22
C GLN A 115 -8.14 26.72 -3.18
N GLU A 116 -6.95 27.05 -2.67
CA GLU A 116 -6.49 28.42 -2.51
C GLU A 116 -6.19 29.14 -3.84
N ASP A 117 -5.51 28.45 -4.75
CA ASP A 117 -4.98 29.05 -5.99
C ASP A 117 -5.40 28.33 -7.28
N GLY A 118 -6.14 27.23 -7.15
CA GLY A 118 -6.55 26.41 -8.27
C GLY A 118 -5.42 25.61 -8.92
N ALA A 119 -4.21 25.59 -8.32
CA ALA A 119 -3.08 24.88 -8.86
C ALA A 119 -3.23 23.37 -8.71
N VAL A 120 -2.80 22.63 -9.74
CA VAL A 120 -2.71 21.16 -9.65
C VAL A 120 -1.54 20.81 -8.77
N THR A 121 -1.77 19.99 -7.76
CA THR A 121 -0.74 19.54 -6.81
C THR A 121 -0.80 18.03 -6.64
N GLN A 122 0.34 17.43 -6.36
CA GLN A 122 0.48 16.00 -6.11
C GLN A 122 0.93 15.78 -4.67
N VAL A 123 0.22 14.92 -3.96
CA VAL A 123 0.50 14.60 -2.54
C VAL A 123 0.55 13.08 -2.39
N THR A 124 1.58 12.60 -1.71
CA THR A 124 1.64 11.19 -1.28
C THR A 124 1.13 11.10 0.15
N LEU A 125 0.10 10.29 0.37
CA LEU A 125 -0.45 10.06 1.70
C LEU A 125 0.52 9.20 2.54
N PRO A 126 0.50 9.36 3.87
CA PRO A 126 1.23 8.45 4.76
C PRO A 126 0.83 7.00 4.50
N THR A 127 1.81 6.10 4.51
CA THR A 127 1.54 4.67 4.35
C THR A 127 0.78 4.14 5.57
N VAL A 128 -0.33 3.45 5.33
CA VAL A 128 -1.14 2.80 6.37
C VAL A 128 -1.19 1.29 6.14
N ILE A 129 -1.38 0.52 7.20
CA ILE A 129 -1.53 -0.94 7.09
C ILE A 129 -3.02 -1.28 7.05
N LEU A 130 -3.46 -1.80 5.91
CA LEU A 130 -4.80 -2.39 5.79
C LEU A 130 -4.75 -3.81 6.37
N ALA A 131 -5.22 -3.96 7.61
CA ALA A 131 -5.29 -5.25 8.30
C ALA A 131 -6.70 -5.85 8.25
N GLU A 132 -7.70 -5.01 8.07
CA GLU A 132 -9.12 -5.37 7.98
C GLU A 132 -9.55 -5.57 6.51
N ARG A 133 -10.79 -5.99 6.31
CA ARG A 133 -11.34 -6.17 4.96
C ARG A 133 -11.39 -4.87 4.16
N SER A 134 -11.63 -3.75 4.82
CA SER A 134 -11.67 -2.43 4.21
C SER A 134 -11.25 -1.34 5.18
N LEU A 135 -10.82 -0.22 4.63
CA LEU A 135 -10.55 1.00 5.37
C LEU A 135 -10.91 2.23 4.53
N GLU A 136 -11.17 3.34 5.18
CA GLU A 136 -11.40 4.63 4.55
C GLU A 136 -10.18 5.53 4.73
N LEU A 137 -9.72 6.14 3.63
CA LEU A 137 -8.64 7.12 3.62
C LEU A 137 -9.21 8.49 3.29
N SER A 138 -9.15 9.41 4.24
CA SER A 138 -9.50 10.80 4.00
C SER A 138 -8.48 11.46 3.07
N LEU A 139 -8.96 12.22 2.11
CA LEU A 139 -8.10 13.08 1.31
C LEU A 139 -7.64 14.29 2.13
N PRO A 140 -6.45 14.86 1.85
CA PRO A 140 -5.98 16.02 2.59
C PRO A 140 -6.95 17.21 2.48
N SER A 141 -7.12 17.92 3.58
CA SER A 141 -7.89 19.18 3.59
C SER A 141 -7.26 20.21 2.66
N GLY A 142 -8.09 21.11 2.12
CA GLY A 142 -7.63 22.14 1.17
C GLY A 142 -7.41 21.63 -0.27
N LEU A 143 -7.68 20.37 -0.56
CA LEU A 143 -7.65 19.80 -1.89
C LEU A 143 -9.08 19.53 -2.39
N LYS A 144 -9.35 19.98 -3.62
CA LYS A 144 -10.55 19.60 -4.35
C LYS A 144 -10.21 18.44 -5.27
N PHE A 145 -10.86 17.31 -5.05
CA PHE A 145 -10.74 16.14 -5.94
C PHE A 145 -11.99 16.05 -6.83
N SER A 146 -11.78 15.81 -8.09
CA SER A 146 -12.84 15.66 -9.08
C SER A 146 -12.68 14.39 -9.88
N LEU A 147 -13.79 13.70 -10.09
CA LEU A 147 -13.86 12.54 -10.99
C LEU A 147 -14.07 12.94 -12.47
N LYS A 148 -14.02 14.23 -12.77
CA LYS A 148 -14.06 14.69 -14.17
C LYS A 148 -12.65 14.54 -14.77
N PRO A 149 -12.49 13.72 -15.82
CA PRO A 149 -11.17 13.49 -16.42
C PRO A 149 -10.51 14.75 -16.98
N SER A 150 -11.28 15.82 -17.24
CA SER A 150 -10.77 17.12 -17.70
C SER A 150 -10.06 17.93 -16.59
N GLU A 151 -10.28 17.62 -15.32
CA GLU A 151 -9.74 18.38 -14.19
C GLU A 151 -8.38 17.84 -13.70
N ARG A 152 -7.74 16.93 -14.44
CA ARG A 152 -6.40 16.37 -14.16
C ARG A 152 -6.21 15.79 -12.74
N CYS A 153 -7.31 15.41 -12.07
CA CYS A 153 -7.25 14.73 -10.79
C CYS A 153 -7.08 13.23 -11.00
N PHE A 154 -6.21 12.59 -10.23
CA PHE A 154 -6.11 11.13 -10.22
C PHE A 154 -5.66 10.58 -8.86
N VAL A 155 -5.93 9.31 -8.66
CA VAL A 155 -5.43 8.52 -7.53
C VAL A 155 -4.56 7.41 -8.08
N LYS A 156 -3.32 7.32 -7.63
CA LYS A 156 -2.41 6.22 -7.95
C LYS A 156 -2.07 5.43 -6.69
N MET A 157 -2.53 4.21 -6.66
CA MET A 157 -2.17 3.26 -5.62
C MET A 157 -0.77 2.70 -5.85
N ASN A 158 -0.08 2.35 -4.77
CA ASN A 158 1.22 1.70 -4.80
C ASN A 158 2.24 2.42 -5.71
N PRO A 159 2.50 3.71 -5.49
CA PRO A 159 3.52 4.43 -6.26
C PRO A 159 4.87 3.70 -6.12
N GLY A 160 5.57 3.53 -7.25
CA GLY A 160 6.81 2.75 -7.32
C GLY A 160 6.64 1.23 -7.23
N PHE A 161 5.41 0.71 -7.16
CA PHE A 161 5.11 -0.73 -7.12
C PHE A 161 5.86 -1.47 -6.00
N VAL A 162 5.89 -0.90 -4.81
CA VAL A 162 6.70 -1.39 -3.67
C VAL A 162 6.00 -2.51 -2.93
N SER A 163 4.67 -2.40 -2.75
CA SER A 163 3.85 -3.39 -2.05
C SER A 163 3.38 -4.50 -3.00
N TYR A 164 3.26 -5.72 -2.46
CA TYR A 164 2.94 -6.92 -3.25
C TYR A 164 1.43 -7.15 -3.35
N TYR A 165 0.75 -6.34 -4.16
CA TYR A 165 -0.68 -6.50 -4.48
C TYR A 165 -1.02 -6.01 -5.88
N ARG A 166 -2.20 -6.35 -6.39
CA ARG A 166 -2.80 -5.76 -7.58
C ARG A 166 -3.87 -4.77 -7.18
N THR A 167 -4.02 -3.70 -7.96
CA THR A 167 -5.07 -2.70 -7.75
C THR A 167 -6.17 -2.87 -8.78
N GLU A 168 -7.42 -2.82 -8.31
CA GLU A 168 -8.64 -2.72 -9.10
C GLU A 168 -9.29 -1.37 -8.76
N TYR A 169 -9.29 -0.45 -9.71
CA TYR A 169 -9.91 0.86 -9.57
C TYR A 169 -11.37 0.81 -9.98
N SER A 170 -12.23 1.64 -9.35
CA SER A 170 -13.53 1.93 -9.91
C SER A 170 -13.37 2.52 -11.32
N ARG A 171 -14.41 2.38 -12.16
CA ARG A 171 -14.35 2.85 -13.54
C ARG A 171 -13.98 4.33 -13.66
N GLU A 172 -14.52 5.15 -12.77
CA GLU A 172 -14.30 6.61 -12.75
C GLU A 172 -12.82 6.93 -12.40
N LEU A 173 -12.28 6.26 -11.37
CA LEU A 173 -10.87 6.43 -10.99
C LEU A 173 -9.90 5.93 -12.06
N SER A 174 -10.23 4.83 -12.75
CA SER A 174 -9.43 4.31 -13.86
C SER A 174 -9.33 5.33 -15.00
N LEU A 175 -10.46 5.91 -15.41
CA LEU A 175 -10.51 6.92 -16.48
C LEU A 175 -9.71 8.18 -16.11
N CYS A 176 -9.77 8.63 -14.85
CA CYS A 176 -9.00 9.76 -14.37
C CYS A 176 -7.49 9.45 -14.38
N LEU A 177 -7.11 8.25 -13.96
CA LEU A 177 -5.70 7.83 -13.92
C LEU A 177 -5.11 7.70 -15.33
N GLU A 178 -5.83 7.09 -16.28
CA GLU A 178 -5.40 6.95 -17.69
C GLU A 178 -5.09 8.31 -18.31
N LYS A 179 -5.97 9.29 -18.14
CA LYS A 179 -5.75 10.66 -18.64
C LYS A 179 -4.62 11.37 -17.92
N GLY A 180 -4.56 11.25 -16.58
CA GLY A 180 -3.51 11.87 -15.79
C GLY A 180 -2.10 11.38 -16.16
N ILE A 181 -1.96 10.13 -16.61
CA ILE A 181 -0.68 9.59 -17.11
C ILE A 181 -0.38 10.10 -18.52
N ALA A 182 -1.38 10.13 -19.41
CA ALA A 182 -1.20 10.58 -20.78
C ALA A 182 -0.76 12.06 -20.86
N ASP A 183 -1.22 12.89 -19.92
CA ASP A 183 -0.85 14.32 -19.86
C ASP A 183 0.57 14.58 -19.31
N GLN A 184 1.25 13.55 -18.78
CA GLN A 184 2.63 13.65 -18.25
C GLN A 184 3.70 13.12 -19.23
N SER A 185 3.29 12.52 -20.35
CA SER A 185 4.18 12.00 -21.42
C SER A 185 4.30 12.98 -22.56
#